data_7b4aa40f5013d3a22675ce8ce29343aa
#
_entry.id   7b4aa40f5013d3a22675ce8ce29343aa
#
_cell.length_a   1.000
_cell.length_b   1.000
_cell.length_c   1.000
_cell.angle_alpha   90.00
_cell.angle_beta   90.00
_cell.angle_gamma   90.00
#
_symmetry.space_group_name_H-M   'P 1'
#
loop_
_entity.id
_entity.type
_entity.pdbx_description
1 polymer ?
#
loop_
_entity_poly.entity_id
_entity_poly.type
_entity_poly.pdbx_seq_one_letter_code
_entity_poly.pdbx_strand_id
1 'polypeptide(L)'
;MVIAELNNSEERILDIALKYGFSDHANFTRAFKEVYHITPDEYRKNVPMLNTFDKPELSSRYIMIDENVPLIVGNIVLEIQRKTLRTKETYFGFEKTVNISEQIPAGESTGIDVPGQLWREFHAKKLQTENAIFNNDIELGVSHLASPDKGTFLYFAGGMVSSTDVCPKNMVQHTLPAGEYIVCKIEAESFEELVTTALNQANKYLFETWLPNHNLVTK
;
A
#
# COMPACT_ATOMS: atom_id res chain seq x y z
N MET A 1 -9.56 16.18 -8.92
CA MET A 1 -8.40 16.10 -8.01
C MET A 1 -7.14 16.50 -8.77
N VAL A 2 -6.28 17.35 -8.21
CA VAL A 2 -5.09 17.96 -8.87
C VAL A 2 -4.21 16.94 -9.62
N ILE A 3 -3.96 15.78 -9.02
CA ILE A 3 -3.12 14.73 -9.59
C ILE A 3 -3.68 14.18 -10.91
N ALA A 4 -5.00 13.98 -11.00
CA ALA A 4 -5.64 13.51 -12.21
C ALA A 4 -5.53 14.53 -13.36
N GLU A 5 -5.61 15.82 -13.04
CA GLU A 5 -5.43 16.88 -14.06
C GLU A 5 -3.98 17.02 -14.52
N LEU A 6 -3.02 16.87 -13.59
CA LEU A 6 -1.61 16.84 -13.97
C LEU A 6 -1.28 15.67 -14.91
N ASN A 7 -1.98 14.53 -14.77
CA ASN A 7 -1.79 13.35 -15.62
C ASN A 7 -2.45 13.47 -16.99
N ASN A 8 -3.64 14.04 -17.03
CA ASN A 8 -4.55 13.89 -18.17
C ASN A 8 -4.68 15.14 -19.05
N SER A 9 -4.11 16.28 -18.64
CA SER A 9 -4.25 17.51 -19.37
C SER A 9 -2.93 18.05 -19.94
N GLU A 10 -3.01 18.62 -21.14
CA GLU A 10 -1.95 19.44 -21.71
C GLU A 10 -1.95 20.87 -21.12
N GLU A 11 -2.84 21.15 -20.16
CA GLU A 11 -2.94 22.44 -19.50
C GLU A 11 -1.63 22.81 -18.81
N ARG A 12 -1.30 24.09 -18.82
CA ARG A 12 -0.13 24.57 -18.11
C ARG A 12 -0.32 24.38 -16.60
N ILE A 13 0.74 24.05 -15.90
CA ILE A 13 0.71 23.87 -14.44
C ILE A 13 0.18 25.13 -13.73
N LEU A 14 0.44 26.31 -14.29
CA LEU A 14 -0.10 27.56 -13.80
C LEU A 14 -1.64 27.59 -13.87
N ASP A 15 -2.23 27.14 -14.96
CA ASP A 15 -3.68 27.16 -15.14
C ASP A 15 -4.36 26.19 -14.17
N ILE A 16 -3.77 25.01 -13.97
CA ILE A 16 -4.18 24.07 -12.92
C ILE A 16 -4.07 24.72 -11.53
N ALA A 17 -2.95 25.36 -11.22
CA ALA A 17 -2.75 26.04 -9.93
C ALA A 17 -3.84 27.07 -9.66
N LEU A 18 -4.14 27.93 -10.63
CA LEU A 18 -5.19 28.94 -10.50
C LEU A 18 -6.58 28.34 -10.30
N LYS A 19 -6.88 27.24 -11.00
CA LYS A 19 -8.14 26.50 -10.86
C LYS A 19 -8.35 25.96 -9.45
N TYR A 20 -7.26 25.59 -8.77
CA TYR A 20 -7.30 25.11 -7.38
C TYR A 20 -7.06 26.20 -6.33
N GLY A 21 -7.14 27.47 -6.73
CA GLY A 21 -7.14 28.62 -5.82
C GLY A 21 -5.75 29.10 -5.39
N PHE A 22 -4.69 28.63 -6.02
CA PHE A 22 -3.34 29.15 -5.76
C PHE A 22 -3.14 30.47 -6.51
N SER A 23 -2.45 31.42 -5.89
CA SER A 23 -2.20 32.75 -6.47
C SER A 23 -1.25 32.71 -7.67
N ASP A 24 -0.33 31.75 -7.71
CA ASP A 24 0.70 31.62 -8.71
C ASP A 24 1.30 30.21 -8.75
N HIS A 25 2.10 29.93 -9.79
CA HIS A 25 2.81 28.67 -10.01
C HIS A 25 3.80 28.33 -8.88
N ALA A 26 4.48 29.33 -8.30
CA ALA A 26 5.49 29.10 -7.28
C ALA A 26 4.88 28.63 -5.96
N ASN A 27 3.75 29.23 -5.57
CA ASN A 27 3.02 28.83 -4.38
C ASN A 27 2.45 27.40 -4.53
N PHE A 28 1.88 27.09 -5.69
CA PHE A 28 1.41 25.74 -5.99
C PHE A 28 2.55 24.72 -5.98
N THR A 29 3.67 25.03 -6.66
CA THR A 29 4.84 24.14 -6.71
C THR A 29 5.41 23.86 -5.32
N ARG A 30 5.49 24.89 -4.46
CA ARG A 30 5.95 24.72 -3.08
C ARG A 30 5.02 23.84 -2.27
N ALA A 31 3.71 24.10 -2.31
CA ALA A 31 2.72 23.31 -1.61
C ALA A 31 2.69 21.86 -2.10
N PHE A 32 2.75 21.65 -3.40
CA PHE A 32 2.80 20.30 -4.00
C PHE A 32 4.08 19.55 -3.58
N LYS A 33 5.23 20.23 -3.61
CA LYS A 33 6.51 19.63 -3.19
C LYS A 33 6.56 19.37 -1.69
N GLU A 34 5.92 20.20 -0.87
CA GLU A 34 5.79 19.97 0.57
C GLU A 34 5.00 18.70 0.88
N VAL A 35 3.92 18.45 0.10
CA VAL A 35 3.05 17.30 0.25
C VAL A 35 3.64 16.02 -0.36
N TYR A 36 4.18 16.09 -1.57
CA TYR A 36 4.57 14.90 -2.35
C TYR A 36 6.09 14.74 -2.53
N HIS A 37 6.91 15.64 -1.99
CA HIS A 37 8.38 15.68 -2.07
C HIS A 37 8.97 15.77 -3.49
N ILE A 38 8.12 15.96 -4.50
CA ILE A 38 8.47 16.19 -5.90
C ILE A 38 7.73 17.41 -6.42
N THR A 39 8.23 18.03 -7.48
CA THR A 39 7.54 19.16 -8.12
C THR A 39 6.42 18.67 -9.06
N PRO A 40 5.40 19.51 -9.38
CA PRO A 40 4.39 19.16 -10.39
C PRO A 40 5.00 18.83 -11.76
N ASP A 41 6.10 19.50 -12.16
CA ASP A 41 6.82 19.23 -13.40
C ASP A 41 7.50 17.86 -13.39
N GLU A 42 8.17 17.50 -12.29
CA GLU A 42 8.78 16.17 -12.10
C GLU A 42 7.71 15.09 -12.08
N TYR A 43 6.58 15.37 -11.42
CA TYR A 43 5.45 14.44 -11.41
C TYR A 43 4.93 14.18 -12.82
N ARG A 44 4.68 15.24 -13.61
CA ARG A 44 4.17 15.12 -14.99
C ARG A 44 5.12 14.35 -15.92
N LYS A 45 6.43 14.47 -15.73
CA LYS A 45 7.44 13.77 -16.53
C LYS A 45 7.54 12.27 -16.22
N ASN A 46 7.44 11.91 -14.95
CA ASN A 46 7.74 10.56 -14.49
C ASN A 46 6.50 9.77 -14.06
N VAL A 47 5.40 10.47 -13.81
CA VAL A 47 4.11 9.92 -13.32
C VAL A 47 4.30 8.83 -12.26
N PRO A 48 5.07 9.09 -11.17
CA PRO A 48 5.22 8.11 -10.11
C PRO A 48 3.88 7.90 -9.40
N MET A 49 3.68 6.72 -8.81
CA MET A 49 2.59 6.54 -7.86
C MET A 49 2.86 7.39 -6.62
N LEU A 50 1.86 8.14 -6.18
CA LEU A 50 1.92 8.97 -4.98
C LEU A 50 1.00 8.40 -3.91
N ASN A 51 1.43 8.51 -2.66
CA ASN A 51 0.53 8.30 -1.53
C ASN A 51 -0.51 9.44 -1.49
N THR A 52 -1.77 9.08 -1.57
CA THR A 52 -2.87 10.04 -1.47
C THR A 52 -3.30 10.21 -0.02
N PHE A 53 -3.62 11.45 0.35
CA PHE A 53 -4.16 11.74 1.67
C PHE A 53 -5.66 11.39 1.69
N ASP A 54 -6.04 10.46 2.56
CA ASP A 54 -7.42 10.17 2.89
C ASP A 54 -7.73 10.66 4.31
N LYS A 55 -8.83 11.40 4.44
CA LYS A 55 -9.30 11.85 5.75
C LYS A 55 -9.81 10.63 6.52
N PRO A 56 -9.18 10.24 7.64
CA PRO A 56 -9.60 9.06 8.38
C PRO A 56 -11.03 9.28 8.93
N GLU A 57 -11.90 8.30 8.71
CA GLU A 57 -13.19 8.28 9.40
C GLU A 57 -12.97 7.96 10.89
N LEU A 58 -13.38 8.88 11.75
CA LEU A 58 -13.21 8.78 13.21
C LEU A 58 -14.05 7.65 13.84
N SER A 59 -15.06 7.15 13.13
CA SER A 59 -16.04 6.20 13.65
C SER A 59 -15.45 4.80 13.94
N SER A 60 -14.46 4.34 13.18
CA SER A 60 -13.90 3.00 13.34
C SER A 60 -12.99 2.84 14.57
N ARG A 61 -12.51 3.94 15.17
CA ARG A 61 -11.58 3.89 16.31
C ARG A 61 -12.21 3.39 17.63
N TYR A 62 -13.51 3.43 17.75
CA TYR A 62 -14.22 3.14 19.00
C TYR A 62 -15.04 1.86 18.97
N ILE A 63 -15.08 1.18 17.83
CA ILE A 63 -15.82 -0.07 17.71
C ILE A 63 -14.86 -1.24 17.87
N MET A 64 -15.09 -2.05 18.88
CA MET A 64 -14.41 -3.35 19.02
C MET A 64 -15.28 -4.43 18.40
N ILE A 65 -14.69 -5.18 17.49
CA ILE A 65 -15.35 -6.35 16.89
C ILE A 65 -14.70 -7.63 17.40
N ASP A 66 -15.51 -8.65 17.60
CA ASP A 66 -15.04 -10.01 17.85
C ASP A 66 -14.47 -10.64 16.56
N GLU A 67 -13.66 -11.68 16.73
CA GLU A 67 -13.17 -12.47 15.61
C GLU A 67 -14.34 -13.05 14.81
N ASN A 68 -14.24 -13.02 13.49
CA ASN A 68 -15.25 -13.48 12.53
C ASN A 68 -16.58 -12.68 12.53
N VAL A 69 -16.57 -11.46 13.08
CA VAL A 69 -17.70 -10.54 13.02
C VAL A 69 -17.34 -9.40 12.06
N PRO A 70 -18.11 -9.21 10.95
CA PRO A 70 -17.80 -8.14 10.02
C PRO A 70 -18.17 -6.78 10.59
N LEU A 71 -17.27 -5.82 10.43
CA LEU A 71 -17.51 -4.40 10.65
C LEU A 71 -17.74 -3.73 9.29
N ILE A 72 -18.88 -3.05 9.17
CA ILE A 72 -19.23 -2.30 7.95
C ILE A 72 -19.10 -0.81 8.26
N VAL A 73 -18.25 -0.12 7.52
CA VAL A 73 -18.04 1.33 7.64
C VAL A 73 -18.14 1.95 6.23
N GLY A 74 -19.25 2.63 5.97
CA GLY A 74 -19.55 3.10 4.61
C GLY A 74 -19.61 1.92 3.63
N ASN A 75 -18.77 1.94 2.61
CA ASN A 75 -18.66 0.91 1.58
C ASN A 75 -17.56 -0.13 1.86
N ILE A 76 -16.93 -0.05 3.02
CA ILE A 76 -15.82 -0.92 3.41
C ILE A 76 -16.33 -1.97 4.39
N VAL A 77 -15.99 -3.22 4.13
CA VAL A 77 -16.21 -4.34 5.06
C VAL A 77 -14.88 -4.83 5.56
N LEU A 78 -14.78 -5.00 6.87
CA LEU A 78 -13.59 -5.45 7.56
C LEU A 78 -13.96 -6.61 8.47
N GLU A 79 -13.21 -7.71 8.42
CA GLU A 79 -13.40 -8.88 9.27
C GLU A 79 -12.05 -9.40 9.76
N ILE A 80 -11.91 -9.63 11.05
CA ILE A 80 -10.69 -10.16 11.64
C ILE A 80 -10.85 -11.64 11.97
N GLN A 81 -9.87 -12.44 11.56
CA GLN A 81 -9.87 -13.89 11.71
C GLN A 81 -8.52 -14.39 12.20
N ARG A 82 -8.51 -15.53 12.89
CA ARG A 82 -7.30 -16.35 13.08
C ARG A 82 -7.20 -17.37 11.95
N LYS A 83 -6.03 -17.46 11.33
CA LYS A 83 -5.74 -18.43 10.29
C LYS A 83 -4.48 -19.21 10.63
N THR A 84 -4.56 -20.52 10.60
CA THR A 84 -3.39 -21.39 10.76
C THR A 84 -2.89 -21.82 9.38
N LEU A 85 -1.67 -21.44 9.03
CA LEU A 85 -0.96 -22.00 7.89
C LEU A 85 -0.29 -23.32 8.33
N ARG A 86 -0.75 -24.44 7.78
CA ARG A 86 -0.21 -25.77 8.12
C ARG A 86 1.14 -26.04 7.46
N THR A 87 1.41 -25.41 6.33
CA THR A 87 2.64 -25.52 5.56
C THR A 87 3.12 -24.12 5.19
N LYS A 88 4.44 -23.98 4.98
CA LYS A 88 4.99 -22.72 4.46
C LYS A 88 4.44 -22.41 3.09
N GLU A 89 4.24 -21.13 2.81
CA GLU A 89 3.91 -20.62 1.49
C GLU A 89 5.13 -19.89 0.90
N THR A 90 5.37 -20.07 -0.40
CA THR A 90 6.51 -19.50 -1.12
C THR A 90 6.03 -18.51 -2.17
N TYR A 91 6.70 -17.39 -2.26
CA TYR A 91 6.39 -16.30 -3.18
C TYR A 91 7.66 -15.84 -3.90
N PHE A 92 7.54 -15.51 -5.18
CA PHE A 92 8.59 -14.86 -5.96
C PHE A 92 8.14 -13.45 -6.34
N GLY A 93 9.06 -12.49 -6.26
CA GLY A 93 8.73 -11.10 -6.52
C GLY A 93 9.92 -10.18 -6.48
N PHE A 94 9.65 -8.93 -6.21
CA PHE A 94 10.65 -7.88 -6.08
C PHE A 94 10.66 -7.32 -4.67
N GLU A 95 11.78 -6.70 -4.29
CA GLU A 95 11.96 -6.10 -2.98
C GLU A 95 12.63 -4.73 -3.12
N LYS A 96 12.17 -3.76 -2.35
CA LYS A 96 12.79 -2.42 -2.27
C LYS A 96 12.85 -1.92 -0.83
N THR A 97 13.88 -1.13 -0.55
CA THR A 97 13.96 -0.37 0.69
C THR A 97 13.01 0.82 0.63
N VAL A 98 12.26 1.00 1.71
CA VAL A 98 11.29 2.09 1.88
C VAL A 98 11.67 2.89 3.13
N ASN A 99 11.61 4.22 3.05
CA ASN A 99 11.79 5.08 4.21
C ASN A 99 10.51 5.09 5.05
N ILE A 100 10.64 4.90 6.36
CA ILE A 100 9.50 4.88 7.29
C ILE A 100 8.77 6.23 7.27
N SER A 101 9.51 7.35 7.18
CA SER A 101 8.94 8.69 7.11
C SER A 101 8.10 8.96 5.86
N GLU A 102 8.30 8.18 4.80
CA GLU A 102 7.56 8.29 3.54
C GLU A 102 6.33 7.36 3.49
N GLN A 103 6.19 6.51 4.50
CA GLN A 103 5.12 5.51 4.60
C GLN A 103 4.42 5.59 5.96
N ILE A 104 4.12 6.79 6.42
CA ILE A 104 3.37 6.99 7.66
C ILE A 104 1.94 6.48 7.46
N PRO A 105 1.42 5.64 8.38
CA PRO A 105 0.11 5.04 8.21
C PRO A 105 -1.02 6.08 8.19
N ALA A 106 -2.02 5.76 7.39
CA ALA A 106 -3.34 6.36 7.45
C ALA A 106 -3.42 7.88 7.27
N GLY A 107 -3.21 8.34 6.05
CA GLY A 107 -3.56 9.69 5.64
C GLY A 107 -2.56 10.78 6.03
N GLU A 108 -1.41 10.42 6.56
CA GLU A 108 -0.34 11.37 6.89
C GLU A 108 0.86 11.28 5.93
N SER A 109 0.96 10.16 5.20
CA SER A 109 2.04 9.99 4.24
C SER A 109 1.78 10.77 2.97
N THR A 110 2.75 11.54 2.62
CA THR A 110 2.80 12.30 1.38
C THR A 110 4.16 12.07 0.77
N GLY A 111 4.23 11.63 -0.46
CA GLY A 111 5.47 11.29 -1.11
C GLY A 111 5.31 10.23 -2.19
N ILE A 112 6.41 9.67 -2.63
CA ILE A 112 6.40 8.61 -3.64
C ILE A 112 5.94 7.31 -2.99
N ASP A 113 4.90 6.71 -3.56
CA ASP A 113 4.43 5.38 -3.16
C ASP A 113 5.36 4.30 -3.73
N VAL A 114 6.41 3.98 -2.99
CA VAL A 114 7.38 2.93 -3.36
C VAL A 114 6.73 1.54 -3.41
N PRO A 115 5.88 1.13 -2.45
CA PRO A 115 5.13 -0.12 -2.54
C PRO A 115 4.27 -0.22 -3.80
N GLY A 116 3.51 0.81 -4.13
CA GLY A 116 2.68 0.82 -5.34
C GLY A 116 3.49 0.78 -6.63
N GLN A 117 4.66 1.45 -6.68
CA GLN A 117 5.58 1.34 -7.81
C GLN A 117 6.11 -0.09 -7.95
N LEU A 118 6.42 -0.76 -6.84
CA LEU A 118 6.91 -2.13 -6.84
C LEU A 118 5.85 -3.12 -7.35
N TRP A 119 4.59 -2.92 -6.97
CA TRP A 119 3.45 -3.68 -7.50
C TRP A 119 3.29 -3.51 -9.00
N ARG A 120 3.41 -2.29 -9.51
CA ARG A 120 3.37 -2.01 -10.96
C ARG A 120 4.48 -2.76 -11.70
N GLU A 121 5.70 -2.74 -11.16
CA GLU A 121 6.85 -3.45 -11.71
C GLU A 121 6.61 -4.97 -11.71
N PHE A 122 6.11 -5.52 -10.60
CA PHE A 122 5.78 -6.94 -10.48
C PHE A 122 4.71 -7.37 -11.50
N HIS A 123 3.58 -6.64 -11.59
CA HIS A 123 2.51 -6.99 -12.52
C HIS A 123 2.97 -6.90 -13.98
N ALA A 124 3.74 -5.88 -14.35
CA ALA A 124 4.30 -5.77 -15.68
C ALA A 124 5.22 -6.95 -16.02
N LYS A 125 6.00 -7.43 -15.04
CA LYS A 125 6.90 -8.56 -15.23
C LYS A 125 6.16 -9.90 -15.18
N LYS A 126 5.17 -10.05 -14.32
CA LYS A 126 4.28 -11.24 -14.25
C LYS A 126 3.64 -11.54 -15.60
N LEU A 127 3.16 -10.50 -16.32
CA LEU A 127 2.59 -10.63 -17.67
C LEU A 127 3.61 -11.08 -18.73
N GLN A 128 4.90 -10.81 -18.53
CA GLN A 128 5.97 -11.21 -19.45
C GLN A 128 6.58 -12.59 -19.12
N THR A 129 6.38 -13.05 -17.91
CA THR A 129 6.83 -14.37 -17.46
C THR A 129 5.77 -15.39 -17.85
N GLU A 130 6.18 -16.55 -18.35
CA GLU A 130 5.23 -17.64 -18.65
C GLU A 130 4.35 -17.87 -17.42
N ASN A 131 3.03 -17.69 -17.58
CA ASN A 131 2.03 -17.75 -16.51
C ASN A 131 2.02 -19.06 -15.69
N ALA A 132 2.82 -20.05 -16.08
CA ALA A 132 2.91 -21.34 -15.42
C ALA A 132 3.60 -21.32 -14.04
N ILE A 133 4.34 -20.25 -13.70
CA ILE A 133 5.11 -20.21 -12.44
C ILE A 133 4.23 -19.74 -11.29
N PHE A 134 3.35 -18.76 -11.53
CA PHE A 134 2.52 -18.17 -10.47
C PHE A 134 1.20 -18.94 -10.30
N ASN A 135 0.99 -19.48 -9.10
CA ASN A 135 -0.25 -20.17 -8.75
C ASN A 135 -1.37 -19.15 -8.48
N ASN A 136 -2.30 -19.06 -9.43
CA ASN A 136 -3.51 -18.25 -9.30
C ASN A 136 -3.23 -16.75 -9.05
N ASP A 137 -4.28 -16.04 -8.65
CA ASP A 137 -4.24 -14.62 -8.33
C ASP A 137 -3.86 -14.34 -6.87
N ILE A 138 -3.11 -15.26 -6.22
CA ILE A 138 -2.65 -15.06 -4.84
C ILE A 138 -1.33 -14.30 -4.89
N GLU A 139 -1.37 -13.09 -4.34
CA GLU A 139 -0.25 -12.18 -4.28
C GLU A 139 0.03 -11.79 -2.83
N LEU A 140 1.28 -11.43 -2.54
CA LEU A 140 1.75 -11.05 -1.21
C LEU A 140 2.51 -9.74 -1.27
N GLY A 141 2.04 -8.74 -0.53
CA GLY A 141 2.80 -7.57 -0.15
C GLY A 141 3.20 -7.68 1.31
N VAL A 142 4.48 -7.54 1.64
CA VAL A 142 4.93 -7.61 3.02
C VAL A 142 6.01 -6.60 3.35
N SER A 143 5.83 -5.90 4.46
CA SER A 143 6.86 -5.07 5.09
C SER A 143 7.60 -5.92 6.11
N HIS A 144 8.91 -5.98 6.02
CA HIS A 144 9.74 -6.77 6.92
C HIS A 144 11.12 -6.12 7.13
N LEU A 145 11.91 -6.66 8.05
CA LEU A 145 13.26 -6.18 8.37
C LEU A 145 13.32 -4.67 8.62
N ALA A 146 12.39 -4.18 9.44
CA ALA A 146 12.41 -2.79 9.87
C ALA A 146 13.71 -2.48 10.62
N SER A 147 14.35 -1.37 10.25
CA SER A 147 15.55 -0.84 10.90
C SER A 147 15.24 0.54 11.44
N PRO A 148 14.77 0.66 12.71
CA PRO A 148 14.41 1.95 13.30
C PRO A 148 15.57 2.95 13.29
N ASP A 149 16.80 2.48 13.53
CA ASP A 149 18.00 3.31 13.53
C ASP A 149 18.29 3.96 12.16
N LYS A 150 17.91 3.28 11.08
CA LYS A 150 18.06 3.79 9.71
C LYS A 150 16.78 4.45 9.19
N GLY A 151 15.68 4.33 9.92
CA GLY A 151 14.37 4.81 9.48
C GLY A 151 13.86 4.12 8.22
N THR A 152 14.19 2.83 8.01
CA THR A 152 13.84 2.09 6.79
C THR A 152 13.27 0.71 7.10
N PHE A 153 12.55 0.15 6.13
CA PHE A 153 12.16 -1.27 6.09
C PHE A 153 12.28 -1.78 4.66
N LEU A 154 12.22 -3.10 4.49
CA LEU A 154 12.09 -3.72 3.18
C LEU A 154 10.62 -3.98 2.89
N TYR A 155 10.20 -3.68 1.67
CA TYR A 155 8.89 -4.04 1.16
C TYR A 155 9.05 -5.02 0.00
N PHE A 156 8.39 -6.17 0.13
CA PHE A 156 8.31 -7.20 -0.90
C PHE A 156 6.94 -7.16 -1.57
N ALA A 157 6.90 -7.35 -2.88
CA ALA A 157 5.68 -7.57 -3.65
C ALA A 157 5.89 -8.75 -4.61
N GLY A 158 5.03 -9.75 -4.57
CA GLY A 158 5.19 -10.95 -5.38
C GLY A 158 3.96 -11.85 -5.43
N GLY A 159 4.05 -12.91 -6.23
CA GLY A 159 3.01 -13.91 -6.40
C GLY A 159 3.38 -15.27 -5.82
N MET A 160 2.35 -16.02 -5.40
CA MET A 160 2.52 -17.37 -4.88
C MET A 160 3.01 -18.32 -6.00
N VAL A 161 3.90 -19.21 -5.62
CA VAL A 161 4.50 -20.21 -6.51
C VAL A 161 4.48 -21.60 -5.86
N SER A 162 4.73 -22.64 -6.64
CA SER A 162 4.99 -23.97 -6.08
C SER A 162 6.33 -23.99 -5.33
N SER A 163 6.40 -24.74 -4.25
CA SER A 163 7.65 -24.90 -3.47
C SER A 163 8.80 -25.57 -4.24
N THR A 164 8.50 -26.15 -5.40
CA THR A 164 9.46 -26.80 -6.30
C THR A 164 9.97 -25.90 -7.41
N ASP A 165 9.38 -24.71 -7.58
CA ASP A 165 9.77 -23.78 -8.63
C ASP A 165 11.12 -23.12 -8.32
N VAL A 166 11.86 -22.79 -9.36
CA VAL A 166 13.15 -22.13 -9.26
C VAL A 166 12.95 -20.63 -9.41
N CYS A 167 13.42 -19.87 -8.42
CA CYS A 167 13.32 -18.43 -8.44
C CYS A 167 14.09 -17.82 -9.63
N PRO A 168 13.45 -17.03 -10.48
CA PRO A 168 14.12 -16.32 -11.57
C PRO A 168 15.25 -15.41 -11.04
N LYS A 169 16.32 -15.28 -11.80
CA LYS A 169 17.55 -14.53 -11.40
C LYS A 169 17.30 -13.05 -11.01
N ASN A 170 16.25 -12.47 -11.52
CA ASN A 170 15.87 -11.07 -11.28
C ASN A 170 14.78 -10.90 -10.24
N MET A 171 14.37 -11.97 -9.58
CA MET A 171 13.41 -11.97 -8.49
C MET A 171 14.04 -12.42 -7.19
N VAL A 172 13.37 -12.10 -6.08
CA VAL A 172 13.69 -12.62 -4.75
C VAL A 172 12.61 -13.57 -4.29
N GLN A 173 13.00 -14.52 -3.46
CA GLN A 173 12.06 -15.44 -2.83
C GLN A 173 11.72 -14.95 -1.43
N HIS A 174 10.42 -14.88 -1.14
CA HIS A 174 9.89 -14.66 0.20
C HIS A 174 9.11 -15.90 0.64
N THR A 175 9.13 -16.18 1.95
CA THR A 175 8.45 -17.36 2.51
C THR A 175 7.66 -16.95 3.74
N LEU A 176 6.36 -17.22 3.74
CA LEU A 176 5.55 -17.19 4.94
C LEU A 176 5.69 -18.55 5.66
N PRO A 177 6.19 -18.59 6.89
CA PRO A 177 6.32 -19.83 7.65
C PRO A 177 4.95 -20.43 8.01
N ALA A 178 4.93 -21.72 8.29
CA ALA A 178 3.78 -22.31 8.96
C ALA A 178 3.60 -21.69 10.35
N GLY A 179 2.36 -21.44 10.75
CA GLY A 179 2.06 -20.78 12.03
C GLY A 179 0.67 -20.19 12.08
N GLU A 180 0.37 -19.51 13.17
CA GLU A 180 -0.89 -18.78 13.37
C GLU A 180 -0.72 -17.32 12.95
N TYR A 181 -1.73 -16.82 12.24
CA TYR A 181 -1.79 -15.46 11.71
C TYR A 181 -3.11 -14.79 12.11
N ILE A 182 -3.03 -13.52 12.43
CA ILE A 182 -4.21 -12.65 12.44
C ILE A 182 -4.38 -12.13 11.02
N VAL A 183 -5.55 -12.35 10.45
CA VAL A 183 -5.93 -11.94 9.11
C VAL A 183 -7.05 -10.93 9.21
N CYS A 184 -6.84 -9.75 8.67
CA CYS A 184 -7.88 -8.76 8.48
C CYS A 184 -8.31 -8.81 7.01
N LYS A 185 -9.51 -9.33 6.75
CA LYS A 185 -10.12 -9.29 5.42
C LYS A 185 -10.71 -7.92 5.19
N ILE A 186 -10.54 -7.42 3.99
CA ILE A 186 -11.02 -6.10 3.59
C ILE A 186 -11.74 -6.25 2.26
N GLU A 187 -12.94 -5.69 2.16
CA GLU A 187 -13.70 -5.59 0.92
C GLU A 187 -14.08 -4.11 0.70
N ALA A 188 -14.03 -3.66 -0.55
CA ALA A 188 -14.41 -2.33 -0.97
C ALA A 188 -15.11 -2.39 -2.35
N GLU A 189 -15.81 -1.33 -2.73
CA GLU A 189 -16.55 -1.30 -3.99
C GLU A 189 -15.66 -1.25 -5.23
N SER A 190 -14.43 -0.74 -5.10
CA SER A 190 -13.48 -0.64 -6.18
C SER A 190 -12.06 -1.00 -5.74
N PHE A 191 -11.21 -1.38 -6.70
CA PHE A 191 -9.79 -1.63 -6.43
C PHE A 191 -9.08 -0.36 -5.95
N GLU A 192 -9.43 0.81 -6.47
CA GLU A 192 -8.85 2.08 -6.03
C GLU A 192 -9.18 2.35 -4.55
N GLU A 193 -10.44 2.20 -4.16
CA GLU A 193 -10.86 2.34 -2.77
C GLU A 193 -10.20 1.30 -1.85
N LEU A 194 -10.07 0.06 -2.34
CA LEU A 194 -9.44 -1.02 -1.58
C LEU A 194 -7.99 -0.68 -1.20
N VAL A 195 -7.18 -0.23 -2.16
CA VAL A 195 -5.74 -0.03 -1.96
C VAL A 195 -5.39 1.34 -1.36
N THR A 196 -6.29 2.29 -1.39
CA THR A 196 -6.09 3.63 -0.82
C THR A 196 -6.76 3.76 0.54
N THR A 197 -8.06 3.85 0.56
CA THR A 197 -8.84 4.16 1.76
C THR A 197 -9.01 2.95 2.67
N ALA A 198 -9.50 1.84 2.12
CA ALA A 198 -9.87 0.67 2.93
C ALA A 198 -8.65 0.02 3.58
N LEU A 199 -7.56 -0.18 2.84
CA LEU A 199 -6.32 -0.75 3.37
C LEU A 199 -5.72 0.10 4.50
N ASN A 200 -5.69 1.43 4.32
CA ASN A 200 -5.16 2.35 5.32
C ASN A 200 -6.02 2.37 6.59
N GLN A 201 -7.35 2.41 6.45
CA GLN A 201 -8.27 2.38 7.60
C GLN A 201 -8.19 1.05 8.34
N ALA A 202 -8.13 -0.07 7.62
CA ALA A 202 -8.01 -1.39 8.19
C ALA A 202 -6.68 -1.57 8.96
N ASN A 203 -5.57 -1.13 8.38
CA ASN A 203 -4.28 -1.14 9.06
C ASN A 203 -4.33 -0.33 10.37
N LYS A 204 -4.84 0.89 10.30
CA LYS A 204 -4.97 1.74 11.48
C LYS A 204 -5.85 1.11 12.56
N TYR A 205 -7.00 0.58 12.18
CA TYR A 205 -7.89 -0.12 13.10
C TYR A 205 -7.21 -1.35 13.72
N LEU A 206 -6.56 -2.18 12.91
CA LEU A 206 -5.90 -3.40 13.36
C LEU A 206 -4.76 -3.09 14.35
N PHE A 207 -3.85 -2.19 14.00
CA PHE A 207 -2.64 -1.93 14.78
C PHE A 207 -2.86 -0.98 15.95
N GLU A 208 -3.74 0.02 15.84
CA GLU A 208 -3.96 1.01 16.90
C GLU A 208 -5.11 0.63 17.85
N THR A 209 -6.04 -0.23 17.40
CA THR A 209 -7.23 -0.58 18.20
C THR A 209 -7.30 -2.05 18.52
N TRP A 210 -7.39 -2.92 17.51
CA TRP A 210 -7.74 -4.32 17.73
C TRP A 210 -6.62 -5.12 18.42
N LEU A 211 -5.40 -5.11 17.86
CA LEU A 211 -4.26 -5.86 18.43
C LEU A 211 -3.91 -5.43 19.86
N PRO A 212 -3.81 -4.12 20.19
CA PRO A 212 -3.53 -3.68 21.55
C PRO A 212 -4.59 -4.12 22.56
N ASN A 213 -5.87 -4.05 22.21
CA ASN A 213 -6.95 -4.46 23.09
C ASN A 213 -7.03 -5.99 23.29
N HIS A 214 -6.41 -6.77 22.42
CA HIS A 214 -6.29 -8.22 22.57
C HIS A 214 -4.93 -8.64 23.14
N ASN A 215 -4.10 -7.70 23.60
CA ASN A 215 -2.74 -7.94 24.12
C ASN A 215 -1.85 -8.69 23.11
N LEU A 216 -2.03 -8.43 21.83
CA LEU A 216 -1.25 -9.01 20.75
C LEU A 216 -0.23 -8.00 20.24
N VAL A 217 0.96 -8.49 19.91
CA VAL A 217 2.03 -7.71 19.29
C VAL A 217 2.51 -8.43 18.03
N THR A 218 2.90 -7.65 17.02
CA THR A 218 3.55 -8.20 15.84
C THR A 218 5.01 -8.52 16.14
N LYS A 219 5.52 -9.55 15.48
CA LYS A 219 6.94 -9.95 15.56
C LYS A 219 7.73 -9.35 14.41
#